data_e1d86dd1dcf312111c121c7effee3449
#
_entry.id   e1d86dd1dcf312111c121c7effee3449
#
_cell.length_a   1.000
_cell.length_b   1.000
_cell.length_c   1.000
_cell.angle_alpha   90.00
_cell.angle_beta   90.00
_cell.angle_gamma   90.00
#
_symmetry.space_group_name_H-M   'P 1'
#
loop_
_entity.id
_entity.type
_entity.pdbx_description
1 polymer ?
#
loop_
_entity_poly.entity_id
_entity_poly.type
_entity_poly.pdbx_seq_one_letter_code
_entity_poly.pdbx_strand_id
1 'polypeptide(L)'
;NAAWSEVARRLAHEIKNPLTPIQLSAERIKHKLGSKLNKDDTEILDKAVSTIVNQVDAMKTMVNEFSEYARAPKLNLESTDINETIIEISHLFENSGIKITTNLLKGLPKIKVDANMMRQVLINLIQNAQDAMVSNTKKPSIKINTNKYKNYLVLSIEDNGPGFSEDILKKAFEPYVTTKSHGTGLGLAIVKKIIEEHEGIIVVENIKSGGAHINIQLPIAKSK
;
A
#
# COMPACT_ATOMS: atom_id res chain seq x y z
N ASN A 1 15.54 1.98 -19.09
CA ASN A 1 14.65 2.16 -17.91
C ASN A 1 14.39 3.65 -17.58
N ALA A 2 15.39 4.56 -17.66
CA ALA A 2 15.20 5.99 -17.34
C ALA A 2 14.21 6.68 -18.29
N ALA A 3 14.26 6.40 -19.60
CA ALA A 3 13.31 6.96 -20.59
C ALA A 3 11.87 6.52 -20.32
N TRP A 4 11.65 5.27 -19.92
CA TRP A 4 10.32 4.77 -19.54
C TRP A 4 9.76 5.45 -18.29
N SER A 5 10.60 5.67 -17.29
CA SER A 5 10.21 6.39 -16.07
C SER A 5 9.77 7.83 -16.35
N GLU A 6 10.45 8.53 -17.27
CA GLU A 6 10.09 9.88 -17.66
C GLU A 6 8.76 9.92 -18.42
N VAL A 7 8.57 8.99 -19.35
CA VAL A 7 7.30 8.83 -20.09
C VAL A 7 6.15 8.55 -19.13
N ALA A 8 6.31 7.61 -18.20
CA ALA A 8 5.28 7.27 -17.23
C ALA A 8 4.92 8.46 -16.32
N ARG A 9 5.92 9.22 -15.87
CA ARG A 9 5.71 10.45 -15.07
C ARG A 9 4.94 11.50 -15.86
N ARG A 10 5.29 11.72 -17.12
CA ARG A 10 4.62 12.68 -17.99
C ARG A 10 3.18 12.28 -18.25
N LEU A 11 2.94 11.01 -18.59
CA LEU A 11 1.59 10.47 -18.76
C LEU A 11 0.75 10.61 -17.49
N ALA A 12 1.34 10.34 -16.32
CA ALA A 12 0.65 10.52 -15.05
C ALA A 12 0.20 11.97 -14.83
N HIS A 13 1.05 12.94 -15.12
CA HIS A 13 0.67 14.36 -15.07
C HIS A 13 -0.42 14.72 -16.09
N GLU A 14 -0.30 14.23 -17.32
CA GLU A 14 -1.26 14.52 -18.38
C GLU A 14 -2.64 13.88 -18.10
N ILE A 15 -2.69 12.72 -17.43
CA ILE A 15 -3.96 12.09 -16.99
C ILE A 15 -4.56 12.81 -15.78
N LYS A 16 -3.76 13.26 -14.82
CA LYS A 16 -4.26 14.00 -13.65
C LYS A 16 -4.86 15.37 -14.01
N ASN A 17 -4.32 16.03 -15.00
CA ASN A 17 -4.74 17.36 -15.39
C ASN A 17 -6.24 17.48 -15.70
N PRO A 18 -6.89 16.59 -16.47
CA PRO A 18 -8.33 16.64 -16.69
C PRO A 18 -9.16 16.15 -15.51
N LEU A 19 -8.61 15.34 -14.60
CA LEU A 19 -9.37 14.76 -13.48
C LEU A 19 -9.78 15.81 -12.45
N THR A 20 -8.94 16.80 -12.16
CA THR A 20 -9.25 17.87 -11.20
C THR A 20 -10.41 18.76 -11.68
N PRO A 21 -10.46 19.24 -12.94
CA PRO A 21 -11.63 19.95 -13.45
C PRO A 21 -12.92 19.12 -13.45
N ILE A 22 -12.84 17.82 -13.72
CA ILE A 22 -14.02 16.92 -13.66
C ILE A 22 -14.57 16.87 -12.24
N GLN A 23 -13.74 16.64 -11.25
CA GLN A 23 -14.13 16.63 -9.84
C GLN A 23 -14.78 17.96 -9.43
N LEU A 24 -14.10 19.07 -9.68
CA LEU A 24 -14.61 20.40 -9.36
C LEU A 24 -15.93 20.72 -10.04
N SER A 25 -16.12 20.27 -11.29
CA SER A 25 -17.38 20.44 -12.03
C SER A 25 -18.53 19.66 -11.40
N ALA A 26 -18.27 18.40 -11.00
CA ALA A 26 -19.26 17.57 -10.32
C ALA A 26 -19.67 18.18 -8.96
N GLU A 27 -18.70 18.59 -8.15
CA GLU A 27 -18.94 19.26 -6.86
C GLU A 27 -19.69 20.58 -7.03
N ARG A 28 -19.38 21.37 -8.06
CA ARG A 28 -20.05 22.63 -8.38
C ARG A 28 -21.52 22.39 -8.79
N ILE A 29 -21.81 21.35 -9.55
CA ILE A 29 -23.17 20.95 -9.92
C ILE A 29 -23.97 20.65 -8.65
N LYS A 30 -23.44 19.82 -7.76
CA LYS A 30 -24.06 19.49 -6.47
C LYS A 30 -24.34 20.74 -5.66
N HIS A 31 -23.34 21.62 -5.49
CA HIS A 31 -23.49 22.87 -4.72
C HIS A 31 -24.55 23.82 -5.32
N LYS A 32 -24.60 23.94 -6.65
CA LYS A 32 -25.54 24.87 -7.29
C LYS A 32 -26.96 24.34 -7.41
N LEU A 33 -27.16 23.06 -7.57
CA LEU A 33 -28.46 22.46 -7.80
C LEU A 33 -29.09 21.85 -6.55
N GLY A 34 -28.28 21.40 -5.58
CA GLY A 34 -28.77 20.69 -4.39
C GLY A 34 -29.84 21.47 -3.60
N SER A 35 -29.76 22.80 -3.51
CA SER A 35 -30.76 23.65 -2.85
C SER A 35 -31.99 23.97 -3.71
N LYS A 36 -32.01 23.58 -4.99
CA LYS A 36 -33.07 23.90 -5.95
C LYS A 36 -33.92 22.70 -6.33
N LEU A 37 -33.50 21.50 -5.96
CA LEU A 37 -34.15 20.24 -6.26
C LEU A 37 -35.06 19.79 -5.13
N ASN A 38 -36.05 18.97 -5.45
CA ASN A 38 -36.81 18.24 -4.45
C ASN A 38 -35.93 17.16 -3.78
N LYS A 39 -36.47 16.51 -2.72
CA LYS A 39 -35.71 15.57 -1.92
C LYS A 39 -35.20 14.35 -2.74
N ASP A 40 -36.07 13.83 -3.59
CA ASP A 40 -35.75 12.63 -4.39
C ASP A 40 -34.68 12.94 -5.44
N ASP A 41 -34.81 14.06 -6.16
CA ASP A 41 -33.82 14.51 -7.15
C ASP A 41 -32.48 14.88 -6.49
N THR A 42 -32.50 15.45 -5.27
CA THR A 42 -31.28 15.73 -4.50
C THR A 42 -30.55 14.46 -4.15
N GLU A 43 -31.25 13.40 -3.74
CA GLU A 43 -30.64 12.11 -3.44
C GLU A 43 -29.98 11.48 -4.68
N ILE A 44 -30.64 11.56 -5.84
CA ILE A 44 -30.09 11.11 -7.13
C ILE A 44 -28.82 11.89 -7.49
N LEU A 45 -28.89 13.24 -7.36
CA LEU A 45 -27.74 14.10 -7.63
C LEU A 45 -26.56 13.78 -6.70
N ASP A 46 -26.81 13.62 -5.40
CA ASP A 46 -25.78 13.31 -4.41
C ASP A 46 -25.10 11.98 -4.71
N LYS A 47 -25.87 10.97 -5.06
CA LYS A 47 -25.33 9.64 -5.43
C LYS A 47 -24.52 9.70 -6.70
N ALA A 48 -24.98 10.42 -7.73
CA ALA A 48 -24.26 10.57 -8.98
C ALA A 48 -22.94 11.31 -8.80
N VAL A 49 -22.95 12.46 -8.09
CA VAL A 49 -21.75 13.25 -7.84
C VAL A 49 -20.76 12.46 -6.98
N SER A 50 -21.23 11.79 -5.91
CA SER A 50 -20.35 10.95 -5.09
C SER A 50 -19.70 9.83 -5.90
N THR A 51 -20.44 9.22 -6.81
CA THR A 51 -19.88 8.20 -7.73
C THR A 51 -18.77 8.79 -8.61
N ILE A 52 -19.01 9.97 -9.21
CA ILE A 52 -18.01 10.63 -10.06
C ILE A 52 -16.75 10.99 -9.26
N VAL A 53 -16.91 11.59 -8.08
CA VAL A 53 -15.78 11.99 -7.22
C VAL A 53 -14.98 10.76 -6.79
N ASN A 54 -15.63 9.69 -6.37
CA ASN A 54 -14.96 8.45 -5.96
C ASN A 54 -14.18 7.82 -7.13
N GLN A 55 -14.74 7.84 -8.35
CA GLN A 55 -14.04 7.32 -9.54
C GLN A 55 -12.84 8.19 -9.92
N VAL A 56 -12.97 9.52 -9.82
CA VAL A 56 -11.85 10.43 -10.07
C VAL A 56 -10.72 10.21 -9.07
N ASP A 57 -11.03 10.03 -7.80
CA ASP A 57 -10.04 9.78 -6.76
C ASP A 57 -9.36 8.40 -6.94
N ALA A 58 -10.12 7.37 -7.31
CA ALA A 58 -9.58 6.07 -7.66
C ALA A 58 -8.61 6.14 -8.87
N MET A 59 -8.97 6.91 -9.90
CA MET A 59 -8.09 7.14 -11.05
C MET A 59 -6.82 7.91 -10.68
N LYS A 60 -6.91 8.93 -9.83
CA LYS A 60 -5.74 9.67 -9.34
C LYS A 60 -4.78 8.75 -8.58
N THR A 61 -5.33 7.88 -7.73
CA THR A 61 -4.54 6.90 -6.97
C THR A 61 -3.84 5.93 -7.91
N MET A 62 -4.56 5.35 -8.87
CA MET A 62 -4.00 4.43 -9.87
C MET A 62 -2.86 5.06 -10.67
N VAL A 63 -3.05 6.30 -11.12
CA VAL A 63 -2.04 7.04 -11.90
C VAL A 63 -0.81 7.37 -11.05
N ASN A 64 -0.98 7.68 -9.77
CA ASN A 64 0.13 7.88 -8.83
C ASN A 64 0.96 6.60 -8.68
N GLU A 65 0.30 5.50 -8.35
CA GLU A 65 0.95 4.20 -8.14
C GLU A 65 1.65 3.72 -9.41
N PHE A 66 1.04 3.92 -10.59
CA PHE A 66 1.68 3.61 -11.86
C PHE A 66 2.97 4.43 -12.07
N SER A 67 2.92 5.74 -11.79
CA SER A 67 4.09 6.61 -11.89
C SER A 67 5.20 6.20 -10.92
N GLU A 68 4.85 5.79 -9.71
CA GLU A 68 5.80 5.29 -8.71
C GLU A 68 6.39 3.94 -9.12
N TYR A 69 5.57 3.02 -9.61
CA TYR A 69 6.02 1.72 -10.10
C TYR A 69 7.00 1.87 -11.29
N ALA A 70 6.70 2.77 -12.22
CA ALA A 70 7.54 3.02 -13.39
C ALA A 70 8.82 3.81 -13.08
N ARG A 71 8.90 4.46 -11.91
CA ARG A 71 10.05 5.27 -11.52
C ARG A 71 11.27 4.38 -11.28
N ALA A 72 12.41 4.78 -11.88
CA ALA A 72 13.71 4.26 -11.48
C ALA A 72 14.16 5.05 -10.24
N PRO A 73 14.14 4.48 -9.03
CA PRO A 73 14.50 5.22 -7.83
C PRO A 73 16.00 5.47 -7.80
N LYS A 74 16.37 6.68 -7.37
CA LYS A 74 17.70 6.91 -6.81
C LYS A 74 17.57 6.55 -5.32
N LEU A 75 18.10 5.39 -4.93
CA LEU A 75 18.13 4.97 -3.54
C LEU A 75 18.95 5.97 -2.70
N ASN A 76 18.33 6.50 -1.67
CA ASN A 76 19.02 7.27 -0.63
C ASN A 76 19.27 6.35 0.57
N LEU A 77 20.33 5.54 0.48
CA LEU A 77 20.66 4.56 1.52
C LEU A 77 21.23 5.24 2.75
N GLU A 78 20.54 5.14 3.87
CA GLU A 78 20.94 5.64 5.18
C GLU A 78 20.89 4.54 6.24
N SER A 79 21.62 4.76 7.35
CA SER A 79 21.63 3.81 8.49
C SER A 79 20.32 3.91 9.24
N THR A 80 19.38 3.01 8.98
CA THR A 80 18.00 3.06 9.44
C THR A 80 17.74 2.00 10.51
N ASP A 81 17.02 2.38 11.56
CA ASP A 81 16.45 1.47 12.54
C ASP A 81 15.04 1.05 12.09
N ILE A 82 14.92 -0.19 11.66
CA ILE A 82 13.64 -0.73 11.16
C ILE A 82 12.60 -0.83 12.29
N ASN A 83 13.01 -1.11 13.52
CA ASN A 83 12.09 -1.16 14.65
C ASN A 83 11.45 0.21 14.92
N GLU A 84 12.22 1.30 14.88
CA GLU A 84 11.69 2.66 15.00
C GLU A 84 10.70 2.97 13.88
N THR A 85 11.04 2.61 12.64
CA THR A 85 10.16 2.80 11.48
C THR A 85 8.84 2.03 11.64
N ILE A 86 8.88 0.78 12.13
CA ILE A 86 7.67 -0.03 12.39
C ILE A 86 6.79 0.63 13.45
N ILE A 87 7.38 1.12 14.54
CA ILE A 87 6.64 1.79 15.61
C ILE A 87 5.97 3.05 15.07
N GLU A 88 6.71 3.92 14.37
CA GLU A 88 6.19 5.14 13.75
C GLU A 88 4.98 4.85 12.85
N ILE A 89 5.11 3.89 11.94
CA ILE A 89 4.03 3.55 11.02
C ILE A 89 2.85 2.88 11.74
N SER A 90 3.10 2.04 12.74
CA SER A 90 2.02 1.40 13.52
C SER A 90 1.13 2.44 14.21
N HIS A 91 1.70 3.53 14.73
CA HIS A 91 0.94 4.63 15.33
C HIS A 91 -0.01 5.33 14.35
N LEU A 92 0.33 5.41 13.05
CA LEU A 92 -0.57 5.99 12.05
C LEU A 92 -1.87 5.21 11.89
N PHE A 93 -1.87 3.93 12.24
CA PHE A 93 -3.02 3.04 12.12
C PHE A 93 -3.76 2.77 13.45
N GLU A 94 -3.39 3.42 14.56
CA GLU A 94 -4.03 3.19 15.88
C GLU A 94 -5.56 3.40 15.87
N ASN A 95 -6.05 4.35 15.06
CA ASN A 95 -7.47 4.67 14.94
C ASN A 95 -8.17 3.96 13.76
N SER A 96 -7.51 3.00 13.13
CA SER A 96 -8.04 2.31 11.93
C SER A 96 -9.05 1.20 12.26
N GLY A 97 -9.31 0.92 13.54
CA GLY A 97 -10.16 -0.19 13.97
C GLY A 97 -9.49 -1.57 13.91
N ILE A 98 -8.19 -1.63 13.59
CA ILE A 98 -7.39 -2.85 13.53
C ILE A 98 -6.41 -2.90 14.69
N LYS A 99 -6.33 -4.03 15.37
CA LYS A 99 -5.32 -4.24 16.41
C LYS A 99 -3.98 -4.58 15.79
N ILE A 100 -2.99 -3.68 15.88
CA ILE A 100 -1.61 -3.96 15.50
C ILE A 100 -0.84 -4.39 16.76
N THR A 101 -0.15 -5.52 16.69
CA THR A 101 0.71 -6.03 17.74
C THR A 101 2.13 -6.18 17.20
N THR A 102 3.09 -5.60 17.90
CA THR A 102 4.50 -5.65 17.51
C THR A 102 5.32 -6.51 18.47
N ASN A 103 6.15 -7.39 17.92
CA ASN A 103 7.13 -8.18 18.66
C ASN A 103 8.50 -7.97 18.02
N LEU A 104 9.17 -6.93 18.46
CA LEU A 104 10.40 -6.42 17.84
C LEU A 104 11.63 -6.89 18.63
N LEU A 105 12.57 -7.52 17.91
CA LEU A 105 13.82 -7.98 18.51
C LEU A 105 14.64 -6.79 19.02
N LYS A 106 14.92 -6.76 20.32
CA LYS A 106 15.79 -5.75 20.94
C LYS A 106 17.23 -5.91 20.45
N GLY A 107 17.89 -4.77 20.18
CA GLY A 107 19.27 -4.78 19.72
C GLY A 107 19.46 -5.22 18.28
N LEU A 108 18.40 -5.16 17.48
CA LEU A 108 18.48 -5.37 16.03
C LEU A 108 19.42 -4.31 15.41
N PRO A 109 20.41 -4.71 14.61
CA PRO A 109 21.33 -3.74 14.00
C PRO A 109 20.62 -2.83 13.00
N LYS A 110 21.04 -1.57 12.92
CA LYS A 110 20.63 -0.68 11.84
C LYS A 110 21.14 -1.22 10.51
N ILE A 111 20.33 -1.06 9.48
CA ILE A 111 20.65 -1.50 8.12
C ILE A 111 20.70 -0.32 7.15
N LYS A 112 21.43 -0.45 6.05
CA LYS A 112 21.50 0.56 5.00
C LYS A 112 20.34 0.40 4.03
N VAL A 113 19.31 1.23 4.19
CA VAL A 113 18.11 1.24 3.36
C VAL A 113 17.63 2.67 3.14
N ASP A 114 16.78 2.88 2.15
CA ASP A 114 16.02 4.12 2.00
C ASP A 114 14.83 4.11 2.97
N ALA A 115 14.88 4.95 3.99
CA ALA A 115 13.87 4.99 5.05
C ALA A 115 12.47 5.33 4.52
N ASN A 116 12.37 6.21 3.51
CA ASN A 116 11.07 6.57 2.92
C ASN A 116 10.45 5.39 2.16
N MET A 117 11.27 4.64 1.42
CA MET A 117 10.82 3.43 0.75
C MET A 117 10.42 2.33 1.74
N MET A 118 11.13 2.18 2.87
CA MET A 118 10.72 1.24 3.92
C MET A 118 9.40 1.65 4.58
N ARG A 119 9.16 2.94 4.80
CA ARG A 119 7.83 3.43 5.24
C ARG A 119 6.75 3.06 4.24
N GLN A 120 6.99 3.26 2.95
CA GLN A 120 6.05 2.90 1.89
C GLN A 120 5.76 1.40 1.86
N VAL A 121 6.77 0.54 2.04
CA VAL A 121 6.58 -0.91 2.18
C VAL A 121 5.63 -1.23 3.32
N LEU A 122 5.87 -0.69 4.51
CA LEU A 122 5.04 -0.94 5.69
C LEU A 122 3.60 -0.45 5.50
N ILE A 123 3.43 0.77 4.98
CA ILE A 123 2.10 1.35 4.71
C ILE A 123 1.33 0.46 3.73
N ASN A 124 1.94 0.07 2.61
CA ASN A 124 1.29 -0.79 1.61
C ASN A 124 0.89 -2.15 2.18
N LEU A 125 1.73 -2.76 3.01
CA LEU A 125 1.44 -4.07 3.59
C LEU A 125 0.34 -4.00 4.66
N ILE A 126 0.39 -3.01 5.56
CA ILE A 126 -0.63 -2.80 6.58
C ILE A 126 -1.98 -2.47 5.92
N GLN A 127 -1.99 -1.62 4.90
CA GLN A 127 -3.20 -1.23 4.19
C GLN A 127 -3.80 -2.40 3.40
N ASN A 128 -2.97 -3.24 2.78
CA ASN A 128 -3.43 -4.45 2.12
C ASN A 128 -4.09 -5.44 3.09
N ALA A 129 -3.49 -5.64 4.26
CA ALA A 129 -4.07 -6.46 5.33
C ALA A 129 -5.39 -5.86 5.85
N GLN A 130 -5.42 -4.54 6.08
CA GLN A 130 -6.63 -3.82 6.49
C GLN A 130 -7.78 -4.04 5.50
N ASP A 131 -7.55 -3.78 4.23
CA ASP A 131 -8.57 -3.92 3.18
C ASP A 131 -9.11 -5.35 3.08
N ALA A 132 -8.25 -6.36 3.26
CA ALA A 132 -8.65 -7.76 3.24
C ALA A 132 -9.56 -8.15 4.42
N MET A 133 -9.48 -7.43 5.54
CA MET A 133 -10.19 -7.76 6.78
C MET A 133 -11.50 -7.01 6.98
N VAL A 134 -11.72 -5.88 6.31
CA VAL A 134 -12.87 -4.96 6.53
C VAL A 134 -14.22 -5.67 6.48
N SER A 135 -14.41 -6.62 5.57
CA SER A 135 -15.71 -7.25 5.35
C SER A 135 -15.87 -8.63 6.01
N ASN A 136 -14.79 -9.27 6.41
CA ASN A 136 -14.79 -10.71 6.70
C ASN A 136 -14.23 -11.10 8.06
N THR A 137 -13.76 -10.15 8.87
CA THR A 137 -13.05 -10.48 10.11
C THR A 137 -13.68 -9.78 11.32
N LYS A 138 -14.19 -10.57 12.28
CA LYS A 138 -14.85 -10.03 13.48
C LYS A 138 -13.93 -9.25 14.43
N LYS A 139 -12.64 -9.57 14.45
CA LYS A 139 -11.62 -8.89 15.26
C LYS A 139 -10.34 -8.77 14.41
N PRO A 140 -10.27 -7.79 13.50
CA PRO A 140 -9.13 -7.67 12.62
C PRO A 140 -7.86 -7.36 13.41
N SER A 141 -6.79 -8.10 13.11
CA SER A 141 -5.50 -7.94 13.77
C SER A 141 -4.34 -8.19 12.82
N ILE A 142 -3.29 -7.41 13.02
CA ILE A 142 -2.00 -7.54 12.34
C ILE A 142 -0.93 -7.77 13.39
N LYS A 143 -0.04 -8.71 13.14
CA LYS A 143 1.13 -8.97 13.96
C LYS A 143 2.40 -8.69 13.16
N ILE A 144 3.26 -7.84 13.69
CA ILE A 144 4.52 -7.46 13.06
C ILE A 144 5.66 -7.95 13.95
N ASN A 145 6.55 -8.77 13.40
CA ASN A 145 7.70 -9.27 14.14
C ASN A 145 8.98 -8.89 13.42
N THR A 146 10.03 -8.61 14.19
CA THR A 146 11.38 -8.52 13.65
C THR A 146 12.29 -9.55 14.30
N ASN A 147 13.21 -10.11 13.52
CA ASN A 147 14.20 -11.06 13.98
C ASN A 147 15.51 -10.86 13.20
N LYS A 148 16.54 -11.57 13.63
CA LYS A 148 17.80 -11.67 12.91
C LYS A 148 18.07 -13.11 12.57
N TYR A 149 18.29 -13.40 11.30
CA TYR A 149 18.70 -14.72 10.84
C TYR A 149 19.97 -14.60 9.99
N LYS A 150 21.07 -15.17 10.49
CA LYS A 150 22.39 -15.01 9.86
C LYS A 150 22.73 -13.53 9.62
N ASN A 151 22.97 -13.14 8.36
CA ASN A 151 23.26 -11.78 7.94
C ASN A 151 22.03 -11.02 7.40
N TYR A 152 20.82 -11.45 7.80
CA TYR A 152 19.59 -10.81 7.37
C TYR A 152 18.79 -10.34 8.59
N LEU A 153 18.26 -9.14 8.45
CA LEU A 153 17.11 -8.68 9.23
C LEU A 153 15.88 -9.35 8.61
N VAL A 154 15.07 -9.98 9.43
CA VAL A 154 13.82 -10.63 9.01
C VAL A 154 12.66 -9.83 9.59
N LEU A 155 11.80 -9.32 8.72
CA LEU A 155 10.55 -8.66 9.05
C LEU A 155 9.41 -9.55 8.61
N SER A 156 8.51 -9.92 9.51
CA SER A 156 7.30 -10.66 9.17
C SER A 156 6.05 -9.88 9.55
N ILE A 157 5.06 -9.92 8.68
CA ILE A 157 3.74 -9.31 8.86
C ILE A 157 2.70 -10.39 8.65
N GLU A 158 1.87 -10.62 9.67
CA GLU A 158 0.80 -11.61 9.67
C GLU A 158 -0.54 -10.90 9.90
N ASP A 159 -1.54 -11.19 9.09
CA ASP A 159 -2.92 -10.78 9.33
C ASP A 159 -3.81 -12.00 9.62
N ASN A 160 -4.98 -11.77 10.19
CA ASN A 160 -5.98 -12.79 10.41
C ASN A 160 -7.18 -12.67 9.45
N GLY A 161 -6.95 -12.16 8.26
CA GLY A 161 -7.93 -12.06 7.19
C GLY A 161 -8.20 -13.39 6.48
N PRO A 162 -8.79 -13.35 5.28
CA PRO A 162 -9.10 -14.56 4.51
C PRO A 162 -7.87 -15.19 3.84
N GLY A 163 -6.72 -14.48 3.77
CA GLY A 163 -5.57 -14.89 2.97
C GLY A 163 -5.81 -14.69 1.46
N PHE A 164 -5.00 -15.35 0.65
CA PHE A 164 -5.05 -15.30 -0.81
C PHE A 164 -5.64 -16.58 -1.38
N SER A 165 -6.40 -16.52 -2.48
CA SER A 165 -6.71 -17.72 -3.26
C SER A 165 -5.42 -18.28 -3.89
N GLU A 166 -5.39 -19.57 -4.22
CA GLU A 166 -4.20 -20.21 -4.81
C GLU A 166 -3.74 -19.53 -6.11
N ASP A 167 -4.69 -19.11 -6.93
CA ASP A 167 -4.40 -18.44 -8.20
C ASP A 167 -3.79 -17.05 -7.99
N ILE A 168 -4.28 -16.31 -6.99
CA ILE A 168 -3.74 -15.01 -6.63
C ILE A 168 -2.38 -15.15 -5.95
N LEU A 169 -2.21 -16.14 -5.08
CA LEU A 169 -0.96 -16.35 -4.36
C LEU A 169 0.23 -16.56 -5.32
N LYS A 170 0.01 -17.32 -6.41
CA LYS A 170 1.02 -17.56 -7.45
C LYS A 170 1.45 -16.29 -8.19
N LYS A 171 0.57 -15.29 -8.25
CA LYS A 171 0.75 -14.03 -9.00
C LYS A 171 0.73 -12.79 -8.09
N ALA A 172 0.86 -12.98 -6.77
CA ALA A 172 0.65 -11.92 -5.79
C ALA A 172 1.51 -10.68 -6.01
N PHE A 173 2.67 -10.84 -6.63
CA PHE A 173 3.60 -9.76 -6.95
C PHE A 173 3.55 -9.29 -8.41
N GLU A 174 2.68 -9.87 -9.24
CA GLU A 174 2.50 -9.38 -10.61
C GLU A 174 1.69 -8.07 -10.59
N PRO A 175 2.08 -7.07 -11.41
CA PRO A 175 1.32 -5.83 -11.52
C PRO A 175 -0.12 -6.08 -11.97
N TYR A 176 -1.06 -5.26 -11.47
CA TYR A 176 -2.48 -5.30 -11.81
C TYR A 176 -3.25 -6.55 -11.36
N VAL A 177 -2.67 -7.40 -10.54
CA VAL A 177 -3.35 -8.55 -9.93
C VAL A 177 -4.05 -8.10 -8.64
N THR A 178 -5.38 -8.14 -8.64
CA THR A 178 -6.21 -7.73 -7.50
C THR A 178 -7.55 -8.45 -7.50
N THR A 179 -8.08 -8.73 -6.31
CA THR A 179 -9.46 -9.17 -6.10
C THR A 179 -10.36 -8.05 -5.60
N LYS A 180 -9.80 -6.87 -5.35
CA LYS A 180 -10.52 -5.71 -4.82
C LYS A 180 -11.19 -4.93 -5.96
N SER A 181 -12.45 -4.54 -5.79
CA SER A 181 -13.20 -3.75 -6.78
C SER A 181 -12.57 -2.38 -7.09
N HIS A 182 -11.85 -1.81 -6.13
CA HIS A 182 -11.17 -0.52 -6.27
C HIS A 182 -9.65 -0.62 -6.08
N GLY A 183 -9.10 -1.83 -6.08
CA GLY A 183 -7.66 -2.05 -5.95
C GLY A 183 -6.95 -1.91 -7.29
N THR A 184 -5.80 -1.26 -7.30
CA THR A 184 -4.97 -1.10 -8.51
C THR A 184 -4.17 -2.36 -8.86
N GLY A 185 -3.94 -3.23 -7.86
CA GLY A 185 -3.07 -4.41 -8.00
C GLY A 185 -1.58 -4.05 -8.12
N LEU A 186 -1.19 -2.83 -7.76
CA LEU A 186 0.21 -2.39 -7.83
C LEU A 186 0.92 -2.45 -6.47
N GLY A 187 0.19 -2.45 -5.36
CA GLY A 187 0.77 -2.34 -4.02
C GLY A 187 1.84 -3.39 -3.71
N LEU A 188 1.54 -4.69 -3.92
CA LEU A 188 2.52 -5.76 -3.68
C LEU A 188 3.65 -5.77 -4.73
N ALA A 189 3.37 -5.39 -5.96
CA ALA A 189 4.40 -5.25 -7.00
C ALA A 189 5.41 -4.14 -6.65
N ILE A 190 4.93 -3.00 -6.13
CA ILE A 190 5.77 -1.91 -5.62
C ILE A 190 6.61 -2.39 -4.43
N VAL A 191 5.99 -3.08 -3.47
CA VAL A 191 6.70 -3.65 -2.32
C VAL A 191 7.81 -4.58 -2.77
N LYS A 192 7.53 -5.54 -3.66
CA LYS A 192 8.53 -6.46 -4.19
C LYS A 192 9.69 -5.70 -4.84
N LYS A 193 9.39 -4.73 -5.71
CA LYS A 193 10.39 -3.91 -6.38
C LYS A 193 11.29 -3.19 -5.37
N ILE A 194 10.70 -2.54 -4.35
CA ILE A 194 11.48 -1.84 -3.31
C ILE A 194 12.41 -2.82 -2.58
N ILE A 195 11.90 -3.99 -2.19
CA ILE A 195 12.71 -4.98 -1.47
C ILE A 195 13.85 -5.53 -2.34
N GLU A 196 13.59 -5.83 -3.62
CA GLU A 196 14.61 -6.28 -4.56
C GLU A 196 15.69 -5.20 -4.81
N GLU A 197 15.33 -3.92 -4.89
CA GLU A 197 16.28 -2.81 -5.01
C GLU A 197 17.17 -2.64 -3.76
N HIS A 198 16.71 -3.12 -2.61
CA HIS A 198 17.50 -3.19 -1.37
C HIS A 198 18.22 -4.55 -1.20
N GLU A 199 18.37 -5.32 -2.28
CA GLU A 199 19.00 -6.64 -2.27
C GLU A 199 18.32 -7.63 -1.32
N GLY A 200 17.04 -7.38 -1.00
CA GLY A 200 16.22 -8.18 -0.11
C GLY A 200 15.41 -9.26 -0.85
N ILE A 201 14.76 -10.08 -0.06
CA ILE A 201 13.87 -11.15 -0.53
C ILE A 201 12.52 -10.96 0.15
N ILE A 202 11.44 -11.13 -0.61
CA ILE A 202 10.07 -11.13 -0.07
C ILE A 202 9.36 -12.41 -0.49
N VAL A 203 8.62 -12.99 0.45
CA VAL A 203 7.78 -14.18 0.24
C VAL A 203 6.42 -13.91 0.84
N VAL A 204 5.37 -14.41 0.18
CA VAL A 204 3.99 -14.38 0.67
C VAL A 204 3.44 -15.81 0.73
N GLU A 205 2.74 -16.12 1.79
CA GLU A 205 2.09 -17.41 1.99
C GLU A 205 0.80 -17.26 2.80
N ASN A 206 -0.07 -18.24 2.74
CA ASN A 206 -1.25 -18.31 3.59
C ASN A 206 -0.93 -18.99 4.90
N ILE A 207 -1.50 -18.50 6.00
CA ILE A 207 -1.43 -19.14 7.31
C ILE A 207 -2.48 -20.25 7.37
N LYS A 208 -2.11 -21.44 7.86
CA LYS A 208 -3.03 -22.60 7.93
C LYS A 208 -4.32 -22.33 8.71
N SER A 209 -4.25 -21.45 9.71
CA SER A 209 -5.41 -21.03 10.52
C SER A 209 -6.23 -19.92 9.91
N GLY A 210 -5.87 -19.42 8.72
CA GLY A 210 -6.42 -18.27 8.03
C GLY A 210 -5.54 -17.03 8.15
N GLY A 211 -5.58 -16.17 7.12
CA GLY A 211 -4.77 -14.98 7.01
C GLY A 211 -3.58 -15.13 6.07
N ALA A 212 -2.90 -14.03 5.83
CA ALA A 212 -1.67 -13.98 5.05
C ALA A 212 -0.45 -13.74 5.93
N HIS A 213 0.66 -14.31 5.52
CA HIS A 213 1.99 -14.09 6.10
C HIS A 213 2.93 -13.59 5.03
N ILE A 214 3.51 -12.42 5.28
CA ILE A 214 4.52 -11.82 4.41
C ILE A 214 5.84 -11.80 5.16
N ASN A 215 6.86 -12.40 4.57
CA ASN A 215 8.21 -12.48 5.12
C ASN A 215 9.17 -11.69 4.23
N ILE A 216 9.91 -10.75 4.82
CA ILE A 216 10.90 -9.91 4.16
C ILE A 216 12.25 -10.13 4.82
N GLN A 217 13.28 -10.35 4.01
CA GLN A 217 14.66 -10.48 4.44
C GLN A 217 15.49 -9.35 3.82
N LEU A 218 16.08 -8.52 4.66
CA LEU A 218 16.95 -7.41 4.22
C LEU A 218 18.39 -7.67 4.68
N PRO A 219 19.40 -7.49 3.82
CA PRO A 219 20.78 -7.74 4.21
C PRO A 219 21.26 -6.77 5.28
N ILE A 220 21.89 -7.30 6.31
CA ILE A 220 22.63 -6.53 7.30
C ILE A 220 24.01 -6.28 6.68
N ALA A 221 24.41 -5.01 6.52
CA ALA A 221 25.72 -4.69 6.00
C ALA A 221 26.80 -5.45 6.79
N LYS A 222 27.70 -6.12 6.09
CA LYS A 222 28.86 -6.73 6.72
C LYS A 222 29.61 -5.64 7.46
N SER A 223 29.79 -5.78 8.78
CA SER A 223 30.81 -5.01 9.52
C SER A 223 32.15 -5.23 8.81
N LYS A 224 32.73 -4.15 8.27
CA LYS A 224 34.08 -4.18 7.77
C LYS A 224 35.04 -4.40 8.91
#